data_ef057e19d4eb7936d35a88ab45d7b57c
#
_entry.id   ef057e19d4eb7936d35a88ab45d7b57c
#
_cell.length_a   1.000
_cell.length_b   1.000
_cell.length_c   1.000
_cell.angle_alpha   90.00
_cell.angle_beta   90.00
_cell.angle_gamma   90.00
#
_symmetry.space_group_name_H-M   'P 1'
#
loop_
_entity.id
_entity.type
_entity.pdbx_description
1 polymer ?
#
loop_
_entity_poly.entity_id
_entity_poly.type
_entity_poly.pdbx_seq_one_letter_code
_entity_poly.pdbx_strand_id
1 'polypeptide(L)'
;MIIIIYEFETAIYINFKDITISMKIKAGICGFVVGDALGVPAEFSSRETLQKNPVKTITGYGTYNMPPGTYSDDTSMTLATMSSICNKKTIDYEDIQSEFLEWLLNGKYTQYGETFDYGNTTYESLLRFKNGFEALNCGGVSERDNGNGSLMRILPLAFIHDIDYETIENISCLTHGHLRSKIACVFYIELAKSMISDNSTIKEHVKIACDKIRKHYKDSEELKHFKRIFNDDLKENIKSSGYVIDTLESVIYCLETTYNYKDSVLKAV
;
A
#
# COMPACT_ATOMS: atom_id res chain seq x y z
N MET A 1 2.98 15.76 7.40
CA MET A 1 3.71 14.54 6.93
C MET A 1 5.00 14.29 7.73
N ILE A 2 6.02 15.13 7.68
CA ILE A 2 7.33 14.89 8.37
C ILE A 2 7.16 14.62 9.88
N ILE A 3 6.27 15.37 10.56
CA ILE A 3 5.99 15.17 11.99
C ILE A 3 5.41 13.77 12.24
N ILE A 4 4.43 13.33 11.44
CA ILE A 4 3.81 12.00 11.58
C ILE A 4 4.86 10.89 11.37
N ILE A 5 5.76 11.03 10.42
CA ILE A 5 6.84 10.05 10.20
C ILE A 5 7.76 9.97 11.42
N TYR A 6 8.16 11.11 11.99
CA TYR A 6 9.01 11.15 13.16
C TYR A 6 8.32 10.55 14.40
N GLU A 7 7.04 10.87 14.62
CA GLU A 7 6.25 10.32 15.71
C GLU A 7 6.04 8.82 15.56
N PHE A 8 5.81 8.34 14.32
CA PHE A 8 5.69 6.92 14.01
C PHE A 8 6.98 6.15 14.33
N GLU A 9 8.15 6.67 13.92
CA GLU A 9 9.44 6.10 14.30
C GLU A 9 9.58 5.95 15.81
N THR A 10 9.22 6.99 16.56
CA THR A 10 9.28 6.99 18.02
C THR A 10 8.30 5.99 18.64
N ALA A 11 7.10 5.85 18.06
CA ALA A 11 6.05 4.97 18.57
C ALA A 11 6.41 3.49 18.44
N ILE A 12 7.00 3.09 17.31
CA ILE A 12 7.33 1.67 17.03
C ILE A 12 8.69 1.23 17.55
N TYR A 13 9.61 2.19 17.85
CA TYR A 13 10.98 1.91 18.27
C TYR A 13 11.35 2.49 19.65
N ILE A 14 10.45 2.39 20.62
CA ILE A 14 10.72 2.84 22.01
C ILE A 14 12.04 2.27 22.60
N ASN A 15 12.59 1.20 22.04
CA ASN A 15 13.78 0.51 22.58
C ASN A 15 15.02 0.47 21.68
N PHE A 16 15.02 1.10 20.47
CA PHE A 16 16.16 1.01 19.59
C PHE A 16 16.71 2.39 19.18
N LYS A 17 17.91 2.68 19.63
CA LYS A 17 18.76 3.79 19.14
C LYS A 17 19.38 3.47 17.76
N ASP A 18 18.71 2.73 16.89
CA ASP A 18 19.26 2.36 15.58
C ASP A 18 18.91 3.41 14.53
N ILE A 19 19.86 4.29 14.28
CA ILE A 19 19.79 5.33 13.24
C ILE A 19 19.49 4.72 11.88
N THR A 20 19.95 3.51 11.60
CA THR A 20 19.76 2.83 10.31
C THR A 20 18.29 2.52 10.04
N ILE A 21 17.54 2.08 11.05
CA ILE A 21 16.12 1.78 10.92
C ILE A 21 15.31 3.06 10.72
N SER A 22 15.58 4.12 11.49
CA SER A 22 14.94 5.44 11.30
C SER A 22 15.13 5.93 9.85
N MET A 23 16.34 5.81 9.31
CA MET A 23 16.61 6.16 7.91
C MET A 23 15.81 5.29 6.92
N LYS A 24 15.65 3.99 7.18
CA LYS A 24 14.86 3.09 6.31
C LYS A 24 13.38 3.43 6.33
N ILE A 25 12.81 3.77 7.50
CA ILE A 25 11.42 4.22 7.62
C ILE A 25 11.23 5.50 6.79
N LYS A 26 12.08 6.51 7.00
CA LYS A 26 12.01 7.78 6.25
C LYS A 26 12.12 7.54 4.76
N ALA A 27 13.11 6.76 4.31
CA ALA A 27 13.31 6.47 2.91
C ALA A 27 12.11 5.72 2.30
N GLY A 28 11.57 4.72 3.01
CA GLY A 28 10.41 3.94 2.56
C GLY A 28 9.16 4.79 2.43
N ILE A 29 8.80 5.54 3.48
CA ILE A 29 7.58 6.36 3.46
C ILE A 29 7.72 7.55 2.49
N CYS A 30 8.87 8.26 2.49
CA CYS A 30 9.08 9.35 1.52
C CYS A 30 9.10 8.84 0.08
N GLY A 31 9.73 7.68 -0.17
CA GLY A 31 9.71 7.05 -1.48
C GLY A 31 8.28 6.70 -1.92
N PHE A 32 7.48 6.14 -1.03
CA PHE A 32 6.07 5.85 -1.29
C PHE A 32 5.29 7.11 -1.68
N VAL A 33 5.38 8.19 -0.89
CA VAL A 33 4.71 9.48 -1.17
C VAL A 33 5.13 10.08 -2.52
N VAL A 34 6.42 9.97 -2.86
CA VAL A 34 6.94 10.47 -4.15
C VAL A 34 6.40 9.63 -5.30
N GLY A 35 6.28 8.30 -5.13
CA GLY A 35 5.70 7.40 -6.12
C GLY A 35 4.24 7.73 -6.41
N ASP A 36 3.43 7.89 -5.36
CA ASP A 36 2.03 8.31 -5.43
C ASP A 36 1.89 9.67 -6.17
N ALA A 37 2.57 10.71 -5.68
CA ALA A 37 2.52 12.04 -6.31
C ALA A 37 3.04 12.09 -7.76
N LEU A 38 3.88 11.14 -8.17
CA LEU A 38 4.31 10.96 -9.56
C LEU A 38 3.19 10.34 -10.40
N GLY A 39 2.44 9.40 -9.83
CA GLY A 39 1.36 8.66 -10.51
C GLY A 39 0.08 9.46 -10.70
N VAL A 40 -0.31 10.29 -9.72
CA VAL A 40 -1.58 11.05 -9.70
C VAL A 40 -1.93 11.74 -11.04
N PRO A 41 -1.04 12.47 -11.73
CA PRO A 41 -1.39 13.11 -13.00
C PRO A 41 -1.60 12.13 -14.15
N ALA A 42 -1.02 10.94 -14.08
CA ALA A 42 -1.00 9.95 -15.15
C ALA A 42 -2.10 8.88 -15.01
N GLU A 43 -2.77 8.81 -13.87
CA GLU A 43 -3.76 7.79 -13.56
C GLU A 43 -4.88 7.75 -14.61
N PHE A 44 -5.40 6.56 -14.90
CA PHE A 44 -6.35 6.27 -15.98
C PHE A 44 -5.88 6.64 -17.41
N SER A 45 -4.66 7.09 -17.58
CA SER A 45 -4.10 7.29 -18.92
C SER A 45 -3.82 5.95 -19.59
N SER A 46 -4.06 5.85 -20.89
CA SER A 46 -3.72 4.62 -21.62
C SER A 46 -2.20 4.44 -21.74
N ARG A 47 -1.74 3.19 -21.75
CA ARG A 47 -0.32 2.88 -21.99
C ARG A 47 0.21 3.51 -23.30
N GLU A 48 -0.62 3.54 -24.34
CA GLU A 48 -0.24 4.16 -25.61
C GLU A 48 0.02 5.66 -25.44
N THR A 49 -0.81 6.36 -24.64
CA THR A 49 -0.62 7.78 -24.32
C THR A 49 0.68 8.01 -23.56
N LEU A 50 0.93 7.21 -22.53
CA LEU A 50 2.13 7.31 -21.70
C LEU A 50 3.41 6.89 -22.46
N GLN A 51 3.34 5.92 -23.37
CA GLN A 51 4.47 5.59 -24.25
C GLN A 51 4.84 6.73 -25.21
N LYS A 52 3.85 7.47 -25.72
CA LYS A 52 4.09 8.64 -26.57
C LYS A 52 4.61 9.85 -25.78
N ASN A 53 4.14 10.00 -24.55
CA ASN A 53 4.49 11.11 -23.65
C ASN A 53 4.90 10.56 -22.28
N PRO A 54 6.08 9.94 -22.13
CA PRO A 54 6.47 9.29 -20.90
C PRO A 54 6.64 10.30 -19.75
N VAL A 55 6.16 9.91 -18.58
CA VAL A 55 6.38 10.66 -17.34
C VAL A 55 7.89 10.65 -17.02
N LYS A 56 8.46 11.81 -16.72
CA LYS A 56 9.91 11.98 -16.43
C LYS A 56 10.15 12.63 -15.08
N THR A 57 9.15 13.33 -14.57
CA THR A 57 9.21 14.08 -13.31
C THR A 57 7.78 14.33 -12.81
N ILE A 58 7.65 14.83 -11.60
CA ILE A 58 6.36 15.28 -11.05
C ILE A 58 5.88 16.49 -11.86
N THR A 59 4.75 16.34 -12.54
CA THR A 59 4.20 17.38 -13.43
C THR A 59 2.94 18.04 -12.87
N GLY A 60 2.14 17.30 -12.08
CA GLY A 60 0.84 17.75 -11.60
C GLY A 60 -0.24 17.83 -12.69
N TYR A 61 -1.39 18.33 -12.31
CA TYR A 61 -2.60 18.46 -13.13
C TYR A 61 -3.10 17.11 -13.66
N GLY A 62 -3.14 16.82 -14.93
CA GLY A 62 -3.55 15.53 -15.48
C GLY A 62 -4.97 15.14 -15.09
N THR A 63 -5.16 13.88 -14.68
CA THR A 63 -6.50 13.29 -14.46
C THR A 63 -7.33 14.03 -13.42
N TYR A 64 -6.74 14.41 -12.31
CA TYR A 64 -7.46 15.07 -11.21
C TYR A 64 -7.29 16.59 -11.17
N ASN A 65 -6.53 17.16 -12.10
CA ASN A 65 -6.24 18.59 -12.14
C ASN A 65 -5.64 19.15 -10.84
N MET A 66 -4.85 18.36 -10.14
CA MET A 66 -4.22 18.73 -8.88
C MET A 66 -2.82 19.32 -9.10
N PRO A 67 -2.35 20.27 -8.26
CA PRO A 67 -1.01 20.85 -8.39
C PRO A 67 0.13 19.83 -8.35
N PRO A 68 1.32 20.15 -8.88
CA PRO A 68 2.48 19.24 -8.81
C PRO A 68 2.85 18.86 -7.37
N GLY A 69 3.08 17.56 -7.15
CA GLY A 69 3.43 17.01 -5.84
C GLY A 69 2.23 16.70 -4.94
N THR A 70 1.01 16.80 -5.47
CA THR A 70 -0.17 16.31 -4.75
C THR A 70 -0.17 14.79 -4.77
N TYR A 71 -0.36 14.19 -3.59
CA TYR A 71 -0.56 12.77 -3.40
C TYR A 71 -2.05 12.43 -3.22
N SER A 72 -2.42 11.17 -3.42
CA SER A 72 -3.80 10.68 -3.44
C SER A 72 -4.26 10.08 -2.10
N ASP A 73 -5.29 9.22 -2.16
CA ASP A 73 -5.77 8.40 -1.05
C ASP A 73 -4.72 7.41 -0.55
N ASP A 74 -3.83 6.93 -1.41
CA ASP A 74 -2.70 6.04 -1.07
C ASP A 74 -1.90 6.62 0.10
N THR A 75 -1.38 7.82 -0.05
CA THR A 75 -0.60 8.50 0.99
C THR A 75 -1.48 8.96 2.15
N SER A 76 -2.67 9.50 1.87
CA SER A 76 -3.56 10.01 2.92
C SER A 76 -3.95 8.91 3.90
N MET A 77 -4.35 7.73 3.43
CA MET A 77 -4.71 6.59 4.29
C MET A 77 -3.49 5.96 4.97
N THR A 78 -2.32 5.98 4.32
CA THR A 78 -1.04 5.60 4.95
C THR A 78 -0.74 6.50 6.15
N LEU A 79 -0.86 7.82 6.00
CA LEU A 79 -0.65 8.80 7.08
C LEU A 79 -1.70 8.66 8.19
N ALA A 80 -2.95 8.36 7.86
CA ALA A 80 -4.00 8.09 8.83
C ALA A 80 -3.68 6.86 9.69
N THR A 81 -3.23 5.75 9.07
CA THR A 81 -2.78 4.55 9.79
C THR A 81 -1.61 4.87 10.72
N MET A 82 -0.60 5.57 10.22
CA MET A 82 0.57 5.97 11.03
C MET A 82 0.18 6.87 12.20
N SER A 83 -0.71 7.85 11.97
CA SER A 83 -1.17 8.78 13.00
C SER A 83 -1.91 8.06 14.13
N SER A 84 -2.80 7.12 13.81
CA SER A 84 -3.48 6.30 14.81
C SER A 84 -2.47 5.52 15.66
N ILE A 85 -1.53 4.81 15.03
CA ILE A 85 -0.49 4.04 15.74
C ILE A 85 0.35 4.96 16.63
N CYS A 86 0.70 6.17 16.15
CA CYS A 86 1.45 7.15 16.93
C CYS A 86 0.70 7.60 18.20
N ASN A 87 -0.58 7.89 18.05
CA ASN A 87 -1.42 8.40 19.13
C ASN A 87 -1.75 7.32 20.16
N LYS A 88 -2.11 6.15 19.70
CA LYS A 88 -2.52 5.01 20.55
C LYS A 88 -1.35 4.21 21.11
N LYS A 89 -0.17 4.26 20.48
CA LYS A 89 1.00 3.41 20.79
C LYS A 89 0.73 1.90 20.65
N THR A 90 -0.27 1.56 19.88
CA THR A 90 -0.70 0.20 19.56
C THR A 90 -1.53 0.21 18.28
N ILE A 91 -1.84 -0.98 17.74
CA ILE A 91 -2.83 -1.14 16.68
C ILE A 91 -4.23 -1.08 17.33
N ASP A 92 -4.99 -0.07 16.94
CA ASP A 92 -6.39 0.12 17.35
C ASP A 92 -7.23 0.24 16.08
N TYR A 93 -7.95 -0.81 15.73
CA TYR A 93 -8.70 -0.90 14.47
C TYR A 93 -9.83 0.13 14.38
N GLU A 94 -10.50 0.40 15.50
CA GLU A 94 -11.59 1.39 15.57
C GLU A 94 -11.04 2.81 15.37
N ASP A 95 -9.88 3.11 15.95
CA ASP A 95 -9.23 4.40 15.79
C ASP A 95 -8.69 4.59 14.36
N ILE A 96 -8.06 3.56 13.79
CA ILE A 96 -7.60 3.63 12.40
C ILE A 96 -8.78 3.86 11.44
N GLN A 97 -9.89 3.16 11.64
CA GLN A 97 -11.09 3.31 10.83
C GLN A 97 -11.73 4.69 11.02
N SER A 98 -11.69 5.24 12.23
CA SER A 98 -12.12 6.61 12.52
C SER A 98 -11.25 7.64 11.79
N GLU A 99 -9.93 7.44 11.76
CA GLU A 99 -9.00 8.31 11.02
C GLU A 99 -9.23 8.25 9.51
N PHE A 100 -9.58 7.08 8.96
CA PHE A 100 -10.00 6.96 7.55
C PHE A 100 -11.32 7.68 7.28
N LEU A 101 -12.27 7.62 8.22
CA LEU A 101 -13.54 8.34 8.09
C LEU A 101 -13.33 9.87 8.15
N GLU A 102 -12.45 10.36 9.03
CA GLU A 102 -12.06 11.78 9.08
C GLU A 102 -11.36 12.24 7.79
N TRP A 103 -10.53 11.37 7.20
CA TRP A 103 -9.98 11.64 5.88
C TRP A 103 -11.10 11.80 4.85
N LEU A 104 -12.02 10.83 4.76
CA LEU A 104 -13.08 10.85 3.75
C LEU A 104 -14.01 12.07 3.89
N LEU A 105 -14.42 12.40 5.12
CA LEU A 105 -15.44 13.43 5.37
C LEU A 105 -14.87 14.85 5.47
N ASN A 106 -13.67 15.00 5.98
CA ASN A 106 -13.08 16.28 6.38
C ASN A 106 -11.76 16.59 5.66
N GLY A 107 -11.30 15.71 4.73
CA GLY A 107 -10.04 15.88 4.00
C GLY A 107 -8.80 15.85 4.89
N LYS A 108 -8.90 15.25 6.10
CA LYS A 108 -7.75 15.09 7.00
C LYS A 108 -6.65 14.30 6.28
N TYR A 109 -5.39 14.68 6.46
CA TYR A 109 -4.23 14.10 5.78
C TYR A 109 -4.06 14.43 4.30
N THR A 110 -4.97 15.17 3.68
CA THR A 110 -4.78 15.70 2.33
C THR A 110 -4.02 17.03 2.34
N GLN A 111 -3.43 17.45 1.20
CA GLN A 111 -2.72 18.73 1.15
C GLN A 111 -3.64 19.94 1.14
N TYR A 112 -4.87 19.79 0.62
CA TYR A 112 -5.77 20.91 0.35
C TYR A 112 -7.13 20.81 1.08
N GLY A 113 -7.30 19.81 1.96
CA GLY A 113 -8.56 19.59 2.68
C GLY A 113 -9.66 18.97 1.81
N GLU A 114 -9.31 18.47 0.63
CA GLU A 114 -10.23 17.82 -0.30
C GLU A 114 -9.78 16.38 -0.56
N THR A 115 -10.76 15.46 -0.50
CA THR A 115 -10.53 14.03 -0.75
C THR A 115 -10.86 13.69 -2.19
N PHE A 116 -9.99 12.98 -2.86
CA PHE A 116 -10.19 12.50 -4.21
C PHE A 116 -9.62 11.08 -4.36
N ASP A 117 -9.90 10.42 -5.49
CA ASP A 117 -9.30 9.14 -5.92
C ASP A 117 -9.58 7.96 -4.98
N TYR A 118 -10.74 7.86 -4.38
CA TYR A 118 -11.07 6.70 -3.57
C TYR A 118 -11.97 5.70 -4.29
N GLY A 119 -11.67 4.42 -4.14
CA GLY A 119 -12.45 3.32 -4.72
C GLY A 119 -13.78 3.09 -4.00
N ASN A 120 -14.76 2.52 -4.72
CA ASN A 120 -16.08 2.22 -4.19
C ASN A 120 -16.05 1.31 -2.95
N THR A 121 -15.20 0.27 -2.93
CA THR A 121 -15.09 -0.64 -1.79
C THR A 121 -14.63 0.09 -0.52
N THR A 122 -13.65 1.01 -0.65
CA THR A 122 -13.21 1.89 0.45
C THR A 122 -14.35 2.78 0.92
N TYR A 123 -15.00 3.47 0.00
CA TYR A 123 -16.12 4.37 0.33
C TYR A 123 -17.26 3.66 1.07
N GLU A 124 -17.71 2.51 0.54
CA GLU A 124 -18.79 1.73 1.15
C GLU A 124 -18.42 1.20 2.54
N SER A 125 -17.16 0.79 2.75
CA SER A 125 -16.70 0.34 4.06
C SER A 125 -16.72 1.46 5.10
N LEU A 126 -16.28 2.66 4.73
CA LEU A 126 -16.31 3.82 5.61
C LEU A 126 -17.75 4.27 5.92
N LEU A 127 -18.68 4.13 4.97
CA LEU A 127 -20.09 4.35 5.24
C LEU A 127 -20.69 3.31 6.20
N ARG A 128 -20.29 2.03 6.11
CA ARG A 128 -20.69 1.01 7.09
C ARG A 128 -20.21 1.39 8.50
N PHE A 129 -18.96 1.79 8.65
CA PHE A 129 -18.40 2.26 9.92
C PHE A 129 -19.18 3.49 10.45
N LYS A 130 -19.40 4.49 9.62
CA LYS A 130 -20.21 5.66 9.97
C LYS A 130 -21.62 5.30 10.47
N ASN A 131 -22.19 4.21 9.98
CA ASN A 131 -23.49 3.68 10.38
C ASN A 131 -23.43 2.74 11.60
N GLY A 132 -22.29 2.65 12.30
CA GLY A 132 -22.14 1.95 13.56
C GLY A 132 -21.74 0.47 13.45
N PHE A 133 -21.23 0.02 12.30
CA PHE A 133 -20.60 -1.29 12.20
C PHE A 133 -19.22 -1.26 12.89
N GLU A 134 -18.85 -2.36 13.53
CA GLU A 134 -17.50 -2.55 14.04
C GLU A 134 -16.47 -2.50 12.90
N ALA A 135 -15.29 -1.91 13.14
CA ALA A 135 -14.27 -1.67 12.12
C ALA A 135 -13.93 -2.92 11.30
N LEU A 136 -13.71 -4.07 11.98
CA LEU A 136 -13.35 -5.32 11.32
C LEU A 136 -14.47 -5.94 10.47
N ASN A 137 -15.70 -5.46 10.61
CA ASN A 137 -16.87 -5.91 9.85
C ASN A 137 -17.23 -4.97 8.69
N CYS A 138 -16.43 -3.93 8.46
CA CYS A 138 -16.70 -2.93 7.43
C CYS A 138 -16.22 -3.32 6.03
N GLY A 139 -15.14 -4.09 5.92
CA GLY A 139 -14.52 -4.40 4.64
C GLY A 139 -15.40 -5.23 3.70
N GLY A 140 -15.34 -4.91 2.40
CA GLY A 140 -16.02 -5.69 1.37
C GLY A 140 -15.43 -7.09 1.24
N VAL A 141 -16.30 -8.11 1.12
CA VAL A 141 -15.91 -9.54 1.12
C VAL A 141 -16.26 -10.27 -0.17
N SER A 142 -16.87 -9.61 -1.14
CA SER A 142 -17.24 -10.23 -2.40
C SER A 142 -16.04 -10.34 -3.35
N GLU A 143 -16.19 -11.16 -4.40
CA GLU A 143 -15.19 -11.29 -5.46
C GLU A 143 -14.83 -9.93 -6.12
N ARG A 144 -15.76 -8.99 -6.15
CA ARG A 144 -15.57 -7.64 -6.72
C ARG A 144 -14.83 -6.68 -5.80
N ASP A 145 -14.66 -7.05 -4.53
CA ASP A 145 -14.01 -6.21 -3.50
C ASP A 145 -12.50 -6.47 -3.40
N ASN A 146 -11.90 -7.05 -4.43
CA ASN A 146 -10.46 -7.33 -4.51
C ASN A 146 -9.69 -6.20 -5.23
N GLY A 147 -10.03 -4.96 -4.97
CA GLY A 147 -9.23 -3.80 -5.35
C GLY A 147 -7.94 -3.68 -4.52
N ASN A 148 -7.03 -2.81 -4.96
CA ASN A 148 -5.75 -2.56 -4.27
C ASN A 148 -5.85 -1.61 -3.06
N GLY A 149 -7.04 -1.12 -2.70
CA GLY A 149 -7.22 -0.06 -1.70
C GLY A 149 -6.82 -0.42 -0.27
N SER A 150 -6.62 -1.71 0.08
CA SER A 150 -5.94 -2.07 1.33
C SER A 150 -4.43 -2.23 1.15
N LEU A 151 -4.00 -2.71 -0.03
CA LEU A 151 -2.60 -2.92 -0.36
C LEU A 151 -1.81 -1.60 -0.38
N MET A 152 -2.38 -0.56 -0.98
CA MET A 152 -1.76 0.74 -1.15
C MET A 152 -1.32 1.40 0.17
N ARG A 153 -2.02 1.16 1.27
CA ARG A 153 -1.81 1.83 2.57
C ARG A 153 -1.16 0.98 3.65
N ILE A 154 -0.76 -0.26 3.33
CA ILE A 154 -0.31 -1.25 4.32
C ILE A 154 1.17 -1.10 4.70
N LEU A 155 1.98 -0.41 3.89
CA LEU A 155 3.44 -0.32 4.05
C LEU A 155 3.93 0.00 5.47
N PRO A 156 3.30 0.89 6.26
CA PRO A 156 3.75 1.20 7.62
C PRO A 156 3.95 -0.04 8.51
N LEU A 157 3.16 -1.09 8.29
CA LEU A 157 3.23 -2.33 9.08
C LEU A 157 4.54 -3.10 8.83
N ALA A 158 5.22 -2.88 7.70
CA ALA A 158 6.51 -3.52 7.43
C ALA A 158 7.62 -3.06 8.40
N PHE A 159 7.45 -1.92 9.05
CA PHE A 159 8.40 -1.37 10.02
C PHE A 159 8.08 -1.76 11.47
N ILE A 160 6.96 -2.43 11.72
CA ILE A 160 6.60 -2.91 13.06
C ILE A 160 7.26 -4.26 13.31
N HIS A 161 8.06 -4.32 14.40
CA HIS A 161 8.70 -5.55 14.82
C HIS A 161 7.63 -6.60 15.22
N ASP A 162 7.85 -7.85 14.83
CA ASP A 162 6.99 -9.01 15.19
C ASP A 162 5.49 -8.85 14.89
N ILE A 163 5.10 -8.01 13.91
CA ILE A 163 3.71 -7.95 13.48
C ILE A 163 3.28 -9.32 12.93
N ASP A 164 2.17 -9.85 13.42
CA ASP A 164 1.61 -11.12 12.96
C ASP A 164 0.70 -10.94 11.73
N TYR A 165 0.40 -12.05 11.08
CA TYR A 165 -0.42 -12.04 9.85
C TYR A 165 -1.87 -11.68 10.13
N GLU A 166 -2.42 -12.09 11.28
CA GLU A 166 -3.78 -11.75 11.68
C GLU A 166 -3.96 -10.23 11.79
N THR A 167 -2.99 -9.53 12.37
CA THR A 167 -2.98 -8.06 12.45
C THR A 167 -2.96 -7.42 11.06
N ILE A 168 -2.12 -7.92 10.14
CA ILE A 168 -2.07 -7.41 8.75
C ILE A 168 -3.40 -7.66 8.04
N GLU A 169 -3.97 -8.85 8.18
CA GLU A 169 -5.28 -9.22 7.63
C GLU A 169 -6.40 -8.33 8.16
N ASN A 170 -6.39 -8.06 9.48
CA ASN A 170 -7.37 -7.20 10.13
C ASN A 170 -7.28 -5.74 9.66
N ILE A 171 -6.08 -5.21 9.43
CA ILE A 171 -5.91 -3.88 8.82
C ILE A 171 -6.47 -3.87 7.38
N SER A 172 -6.30 -4.95 6.60
CA SER A 172 -6.95 -5.06 5.29
C SER A 172 -8.47 -5.05 5.41
N CYS A 173 -9.04 -5.77 6.41
CA CYS A 173 -10.47 -5.87 6.65
C CYS A 173 -11.17 -4.53 6.89
N LEU A 174 -10.45 -3.51 7.31
CA LEU A 174 -11.04 -2.18 7.50
C LEU A 174 -11.72 -1.66 6.23
N THR A 175 -11.25 -2.09 5.05
CA THR A 175 -11.86 -1.73 3.76
C THR A 175 -12.06 -2.93 2.83
N HIS A 176 -11.12 -3.89 2.78
CA HIS A 176 -11.09 -5.02 1.88
C HIS A 176 -10.96 -6.32 2.68
N GLY A 177 -12.10 -6.92 3.00
CA GLY A 177 -12.19 -8.12 3.85
C GLY A 177 -12.07 -9.45 3.11
N HIS A 178 -12.00 -9.45 1.76
CA HIS A 178 -11.85 -10.68 0.99
C HIS A 178 -10.46 -11.31 1.22
N LEU A 179 -10.40 -12.64 1.34
CA LEU A 179 -9.16 -13.36 1.69
C LEU A 179 -8.01 -13.08 0.70
N ARG A 180 -8.31 -12.90 -0.59
CA ARG A 180 -7.30 -12.55 -1.62
C ARG A 180 -6.61 -11.23 -1.31
N SER A 181 -7.34 -10.20 -0.93
CA SER A 181 -6.78 -8.89 -0.54
C SER A 181 -5.95 -8.99 0.72
N LYS A 182 -6.40 -9.78 1.71
CA LYS A 182 -5.63 -10.08 2.93
C LYS A 182 -4.29 -10.75 2.61
N ILE A 183 -4.32 -11.83 1.81
CA ILE A 183 -3.11 -12.54 1.37
C ILE A 183 -2.16 -11.60 0.63
N ALA A 184 -2.69 -10.74 -0.25
CA ALA A 184 -1.89 -9.76 -0.97
C ALA A 184 -1.20 -8.77 -0.03
N CYS A 185 -1.88 -8.29 1.00
CA CYS A 185 -1.30 -7.43 2.03
C CYS A 185 -0.18 -8.15 2.82
N VAL A 186 -0.42 -9.41 3.24
CA VAL A 186 0.61 -10.19 3.93
C VAL A 186 1.82 -10.45 3.02
N PHE A 187 1.58 -10.78 1.74
CA PHE A 187 2.66 -10.94 0.75
C PHE A 187 3.51 -9.67 0.64
N TYR A 188 2.85 -8.52 0.49
CA TYR A 188 3.54 -7.24 0.35
C TYR A 188 4.37 -6.90 1.59
N ILE A 189 3.84 -7.13 2.78
CA ILE A 189 4.58 -6.90 4.04
C ILE A 189 5.77 -7.84 4.16
N GLU A 190 5.63 -9.12 3.81
CA GLU A 190 6.75 -10.06 3.81
C GLU A 190 7.85 -9.68 2.81
N LEU A 191 7.46 -9.24 1.61
CA LEU A 191 8.39 -8.73 0.61
C LEU A 191 9.14 -7.49 1.14
N ALA A 192 8.40 -6.51 1.65
CA ALA A 192 8.97 -5.27 2.19
C ALA A 192 9.91 -5.54 3.38
N LYS A 193 9.51 -6.38 4.35
CA LYS A 193 10.37 -6.77 5.48
C LYS A 193 11.65 -7.46 5.00
N SER A 194 11.55 -8.35 4.02
CA SER A 194 12.72 -9.02 3.45
C SER A 194 13.67 -8.00 2.81
N MET A 195 13.16 -7.05 2.02
CA MET A 195 13.96 -5.97 1.40
C MET A 195 14.58 -5.01 2.43
N ILE A 196 13.90 -4.77 3.55
CA ILE A 196 14.41 -3.94 4.65
C ILE A 196 15.54 -4.66 5.40
N SER A 197 15.52 -5.99 5.48
CA SER A 197 16.45 -6.77 6.32
C SER A 197 17.87 -6.83 5.77
N ASP A 198 18.04 -7.00 4.47
CA ASP A 198 19.33 -7.17 3.82
C ASP A 198 19.36 -6.64 2.38
N ASN A 199 20.49 -6.81 1.69
CA ASN A 199 20.72 -6.37 0.31
C ASN A 199 20.74 -7.53 -0.70
N SER A 200 19.98 -8.59 -0.44
CA SER A 200 19.79 -9.68 -1.41
C SER A 200 19.11 -9.18 -2.70
N THR A 201 19.06 -10.00 -3.72
CA THR A 201 18.40 -9.62 -4.98
C THR A 201 16.88 -9.57 -4.81
N ILE A 202 16.21 -8.77 -5.64
CA ILE A 202 14.74 -8.69 -5.65
C ILE A 202 14.11 -10.08 -5.83
N LYS A 203 14.68 -10.93 -6.68
CA LYS A 203 14.23 -12.32 -6.88
C LYS A 203 14.30 -13.17 -5.62
N GLU A 204 15.35 -13.02 -4.84
CA GLU A 204 15.49 -13.72 -3.55
C GLU A 204 14.43 -13.23 -2.56
N HIS A 205 14.20 -11.92 -2.46
CA HIS A 205 13.15 -11.36 -1.61
C HIS A 205 11.74 -11.82 -2.01
N VAL A 206 11.42 -11.82 -3.31
CA VAL A 206 10.16 -12.34 -3.83
C VAL A 206 10.00 -13.83 -3.51
N LYS A 207 11.06 -14.63 -3.69
CA LYS A 207 11.06 -16.05 -3.36
C LYS A 207 10.77 -16.29 -1.87
N ILE A 208 11.43 -15.55 -0.98
CA ILE A 208 11.20 -15.62 0.48
C ILE A 208 9.74 -15.34 0.81
N ALA A 209 9.16 -14.26 0.24
CA ALA A 209 7.75 -13.93 0.43
C ALA A 209 6.84 -15.04 -0.11
N CYS A 210 7.08 -15.55 -1.32
CA CYS A 210 6.34 -16.67 -1.91
C CYS A 210 6.32 -17.91 -1.00
N ASP A 211 7.50 -18.32 -0.48
CA ASP A 211 7.61 -19.50 0.36
C ASP A 211 6.84 -19.36 1.67
N LYS A 212 6.87 -18.17 2.29
CA LYS A 212 6.10 -17.88 3.50
C LYS A 212 4.59 -17.91 3.25
N ILE A 213 4.13 -17.29 2.17
CA ILE A 213 2.70 -17.25 1.79
C ILE A 213 2.20 -18.66 1.48
N ARG A 214 2.92 -19.43 0.65
CA ARG A 214 2.55 -20.82 0.34
C ARG A 214 2.47 -21.70 1.60
N LYS A 215 3.38 -21.51 2.53
CA LYS A 215 3.40 -22.27 3.79
C LYS A 215 2.21 -21.93 4.68
N HIS A 216 1.90 -20.65 4.84
CA HIS A 216 0.85 -20.19 5.74
C HIS A 216 -0.55 -20.50 5.21
N TYR A 217 -0.79 -20.20 3.93
CA TYR A 217 -2.09 -20.34 3.28
C TYR A 217 -2.23 -21.63 2.44
N LYS A 218 -1.45 -22.67 2.74
CA LYS A 218 -1.32 -23.92 1.95
C LYS A 218 -2.64 -24.56 1.51
N ASP A 219 -3.69 -24.41 2.31
CA ASP A 219 -5.00 -25.02 2.07
C ASP A 219 -6.00 -24.04 1.43
N SER A 220 -5.55 -22.82 1.05
CA SER A 220 -6.41 -21.80 0.49
C SER A 220 -6.50 -21.88 -1.04
N GLU A 221 -7.72 -21.94 -1.55
CA GLU A 221 -8.00 -21.86 -2.99
C GLU A 221 -7.59 -20.50 -3.60
N GLU A 222 -7.45 -19.45 -2.78
CA GLU A 222 -7.07 -18.12 -3.23
C GLU A 222 -5.64 -18.06 -3.78
N LEU A 223 -4.76 -18.99 -3.38
CA LEU A 223 -3.39 -19.07 -3.89
C LEU A 223 -3.28 -19.25 -5.40
N LYS A 224 -4.33 -19.78 -6.05
CA LYS A 224 -4.37 -19.90 -7.52
C LYS A 224 -4.22 -18.57 -8.26
N HIS A 225 -4.66 -17.45 -7.64
CA HIS A 225 -4.57 -16.11 -8.19
C HIS A 225 -3.15 -15.56 -8.17
N PHE A 226 -2.29 -16.06 -7.29
CA PHE A 226 -0.88 -15.68 -7.17
C PHE A 226 0.05 -16.55 -8.03
N LYS A 227 -0.50 -17.45 -8.87
CA LYS A 227 0.28 -18.46 -9.61
C LYS A 227 1.39 -17.85 -10.46
N ARG A 228 1.18 -16.70 -11.11
CA ARG A 228 2.20 -16.06 -11.96
C ARG A 228 3.36 -15.55 -11.12
N ILE A 229 3.09 -14.93 -9.96
CA ILE A 229 4.11 -14.49 -9.00
C ILE A 229 4.89 -15.71 -8.50
N PHE A 230 4.19 -16.77 -8.10
CA PHE A 230 4.80 -17.98 -7.57
C PHE A 230 5.68 -18.74 -8.56
N ASN A 231 5.43 -18.62 -9.85
CA ASN A 231 6.14 -19.33 -10.91
C ASN A 231 7.20 -18.45 -11.62
N ASP A 232 7.46 -17.23 -11.13
CA ASP A 232 8.35 -16.25 -11.80
C ASP A 232 7.93 -16.00 -13.28
N ASP A 233 6.60 -15.89 -13.52
CA ASP A 233 6.00 -15.73 -14.86
C ASP A 233 5.45 -14.31 -15.05
N LEU A 234 6.31 -13.30 -14.81
CA LEU A 234 5.94 -11.89 -14.91
C LEU A 234 6.61 -11.16 -16.07
N LYS A 235 7.08 -11.88 -17.10
CA LYS A 235 7.81 -11.27 -18.22
C LYS A 235 6.91 -10.56 -19.21
N GLU A 236 5.68 -11.00 -19.36
CA GLU A 236 4.72 -10.52 -20.36
C GLU A 236 3.33 -10.33 -19.76
N ASN A 237 2.49 -9.57 -20.45
CA ASN A 237 1.07 -9.39 -20.08
C ASN A 237 0.84 -8.79 -18.68
N ILE A 238 1.73 -7.90 -18.23
CA ILE A 238 1.52 -7.12 -17.01
C ILE A 238 0.35 -6.18 -17.23
N LYS A 239 -0.64 -6.25 -16.35
CA LYS A 239 -1.83 -5.39 -16.40
C LYS A 239 -1.65 -4.20 -15.47
N SER A 240 -2.29 -3.08 -15.82
CA SER A 240 -2.35 -1.85 -15.02
C SER A 240 -3.79 -1.59 -14.58
N SER A 241 -4.36 -2.52 -13.81
CA SER A 241 -5.70 -2.35 -13.25
C SER A 241 -5.66 -2.14 -11.75
N GLY A 242 -6.75 -1.62 -11.17
CA GLY A 242 -6.90 -1.51 -9.73
C GLY A 242 -7.13 -2.86 -9.00
N TYR A 243 -7.07 -4.00 -9.71
CA TYR A 243 -7.15 -5.33 -9.10
C TYR A 243 -5.88 -5.64 -8.31
N VAL A 244 -6.03 -6.11 -7.07
CA VAL A 244 -4.93 -6.26 -6.12
C VAL A 244 -3.78 -7.15 -6.62
N ILE A 245 -4.07 -8.20 -7.41
CA ILE A 245 -3.04 -9.08 -7.96
C ILE A 245 -2.32 -8.40 -9.13
N ASP A 246 -3.05 -7.70 -10.02
CA ASP A 246 -2.44 -6.96 -11.12
C ASP A 246 -1.48 -5.89 -10.57
N THR A 247 -1.83 -5.23 -9.47
CA THR A 247 -0.96 -4.27 -8.77
C THR A 247 0.31 -4.94 -8.24
N LEU A 248 0.20 -6.08 -7.53
CA LEU A 248 1.37 -6.82 -7.05
C LEU A 248 2.28 -7.29 -8.19
N GLU A 249 1.71 -7.86 -9.26
CA GLU A 249 2.46 -8.29 -10.44
C GLU A 249 3.22 -7.13 -11.07
N SER A 250 2.57 -5.96 -11.19
CA SER A 250 3.20 -4.74 -11.74
C SER A 250 4.37 -4.28 -10.89
N VAL A 251 4.20 -4.25 -9.56
CA VAL A 251 5.27 -3.85 -8.63
C VAL A 251 6.47 -4.79 -8.75
N ILE A 252 6.26 -6.11 -8.68
CA ILE A 252 7.33 -7.10 -8.77
C ILE A 252 8.05 -6.97 -10.12
N TYR A 253 7.30 -6.87 -11.21
CA TYR A 253 7.86 -6.68 -12.55
C TYR A 253 8.75 -5.43 -12.64
N CYS A 254 8.29 -4.29 -12.11
CA CYS A 254 9.07 -3.05 -12.12
C CYS A 254 10.36 -3.20 -11.30
N LEU A 255 10.27 -3.80 -10.10
CA LEU A 255 11.43 -4.05 -9.24
C LEU A 255 12.46 -5.00 -9.88
N GLU A 256 12.02 -6.08 -10.53
CA GLU A 256 12.91 -7.07 -11.15
C GLU A 256 13.58 -6.60 -12.45
N THR A 257 12.97 -5.61 -13.11
CA THR A 257 13.42 -5.13 -14.43
C THR A 257 14.09 -3.76 -14.40
N THR A 258 14.35 -3.22 -13.21
CA THR A 258 15.06 -1.95 -13.01
C THR A 258 16.13 -2.10 -11.95
N TYR A 259 17.02 -1.11 -11.83
CA TYR A 259 18.18 -1.19 -10.93
C TYR A 259 18.19 -0.16 -9.81
N ASN A 260 17.25 0.78 -9.82
CA ASN A 260 17.17 1.82 -8.80
C ASN A 260 15.73 2.33 -8.66
N TYR A 261 15.47 3.04 -7.56
CA TYR A 261 14.16 3.58 -7.23
C TYR A 261 13.57 4.46 -8.35
N LYS A 262 14.36 5.39 -8.91
CA LYS A 262 13.88 6.30 -9.95
C LYS A 262 13.35 5.55 -11.16
N ASP A 263 14.11 4.59 -11.66
CA ASP A 263 13.74 3.82 -12.83
C ASP A 263 12.52 2.93 -12.54
N SER A 264 12.42 2.39 -11.30
CA SER A 264 11.27 1.58 -10.88
C SER A 264 9.97 2.38 -10.89
N VAL A 265 9.94 3.56 -10.26
CA VAL A 265 8.72 4.37 -10.19
C VAL A 265 8.35 4.98 -11.55
N LEU A 266 9.33 5.38 -12.37
CA LEU A 266 9.07 5.87 -13.73
C LEU A 266 8.59 4.76 -14.68
N LYS A 267 8.91 3.50 -14.39
CA LYS A 267 8.43 2.34 -15.15
C LYS A 267 7.03 1.93 -14.72
N ALA A 268 6.67 2.14 -13.47
CA ALA A 268 5.36 1.82 -12.91
C ALA A 268 4.27 2.78 -13.42
N VAL A 269 4.63 4.02 -13.70
CA VAL A 269 3.77 5.04 -14.30
C VAL A 269 3.82 4.91 -15.84
#